data_f5973e1066452b808c55189c6fb8f006
#
_entry.id   f5973e1066452b808c55189c6fb8f006
#
_cell.length_a   1.000
_cell.length_b   1.000
_cell.length_c   1.000
_cell.angle_alpha   90.00
_cell.angle_beta   90.00
_cell.angle_gamma   90.00
#
_symmetry.space_group_name_H-M   'P 1'
#
loop_
_entity.id
_entity.type
_entity.pdbx_description
1 polymer ?
#
loop_
_entity_poly.entity_id
_entity_poly.type
_entity_poly.pdbx_seq_one_letter_code
_entity_poly.pdbx_strand_id
1 'polypeptide(L)'
;LHTGDFKIDYTPVFGDPIDLQRFAELGKKGVLAMLADSTNATRPGFTMSERSVGKTFDTIFAEHTNHRIIVATFASNVDRVQQVVNTAYKYGRKVVVEGRSMVTIIDIASELGYINIPEGTLIDIDQLKNYPPESTVLITTGSQGESMAALSRMAASIHKKVSIVPGDVVVLS
;
A
#
# COMPACT_ATOMS: atom_id res chain seq x y z
N LEU A 1 25.79 -7.01 -12.76
CA LEU A 1 24.45 -6.44 -12.81
C LEU A 1 23.73 -6.75 -11.50
N HIS A 2 23.14 -5.74 -10.87
CA HIS A 2 22.27 -5.88 -9.70
C HIS A 2 20.90 -5.34 -10.07
N THR A 3 19.86 -6.15 -9.94
CA THR A 3 18.52 -5.73 -10.38
C THR A 3 17.80 -4.86 -9.34
N GLY A 4 18.16 -4.97 -8.06
CA GLY A 4 17.27 -4.56 -6.97
C GLY A 4 16.01 -5.44 -6.97
N ASP A 5 15.04 -5.07 -6.13
CA ASP A 5 13.70 -5.66 -6.18
C ASP A 5 13.00 -5.19 -7.45
N PHE A 6 12.29 -6.07 -8.15
CA PHE A 6 11.62 -5.70 -9.39
C PHE A 6 10.33 -6.49 -9.60
N LYS A 7 9.44 -5.92 -10.39
CA LYS A 7 8.24 -6.57 -10.90
C LYS A 7 8.12 -6.27 -12.39
N ILE A 8 7.89 -7.31 -13.19
CA ILE A 8 7.55 -7.12 -14.59
C ILE A 8 6.04 -6.87 -14.68
N ASP A 9 5.66 -5.61 -14.72
CA ASP A 9 4.29 -5.16 -14.87
C ASP A 9 4.20 -4.27 -16.11
N TYR A 10 3.43 -4.72 -17.12
CA TYR A 10 3.23 -3.96 -18.37
C TYR A 10 2.18 -2.87 -18.25
N THR A 11 1.46 -2.83 -17.14
CA THR A 11 0.44 -1.82 -16.84
C THR A 11 0.61 -1.27 -15.42
N PRO A 12 1.77 -0.68 -15.10
CA PRO A 12 2.01 -0.13 -13.78
C PRO A 12 0.98 0.95 -13.45
N VAL A 13 0.79 1.23 -12.16
CA VAL A 13 -0.12 2.27 -11.67
C VAL A 13 0.52 3.65 -11.87
N PHE A 14 1.82 3.73 -11.64
CA PHE A 14 2.62 4.94 -11.76
C PHE A 14 3.92 4.65 -12.50
N GLY A 15 4.43 5.64 -13.25
CA GLY A 15 5.67 5.53 -14.01
C GLY A 15 5.56 4.64 -15.25
N ASP A 16 6.71 4.35 -15.83
CA ASP A 16 6.85 3.51 -17.02
C ASP A 16 7.03 2.04 -16.66
N PRO A 17 6.68 1.12 -17.57
CA PRO A 17 7.08 -0.28 -17.43
C PRO A 17 8.60 -0.43 -17.30
N ILE A 18 9.03 -1.51 -16.63
CA ILE A 18 10.47 -1.82 -16.51
C ILE A 18 11.14 -1.85 -17.90
N ASP A 19 12.31 -1.22 -18.02
CA ASP A 19 13.08 -1.13 -19.27
C ASP A 19 13.75 -2.47 -19.60
N LEU A 20 12.97 -3.40 -20.14
CA LEU A 20 13.45 -4.71 -20.58
C LEU A 20 14.41 -4.60 -21.77
N GLN A 21 14.31 -3.53 -22.59
CA GLN A 21 15.26 -3.30 -23.67
C GLN A 21 16.67 -3.09 -23.13
N ARG A 22 16.79 -2.30 -22.05
CA ARG A 22 18.09 -2.07 -21.41
C ARG A 22 18.72 -3.37 -20.87
N PHE A 23 17.90 -4.25 -20.28
CA PHE A 23 18.37 -5.57 -19.85
C PHE A 23 18.90 -6.40 -21.03
N ALA A 24 18.18 -6.42 -22.15
CA ALA A 24 18.61 -7.11 -23.35
C ALA A 24 19.92 -6.56 -23.92
N GLU A 25 20.12 -5.24 -23.96
CA GLU A 25 21.34 -4.59 -24.39
C GLU A 25 22.54 -4.97 -23.50
N LEU A 26 22.34 -5.00 -22.18
CA LEU A 26 23.37 -5.42 -21.23
C LEU A 26 23.73 -6.89 -21.41
N GLY A 27 22.74 -7.76 -21.64
CA GLY A 27 22.96 -9.17 -21.92
C GLY A 27 23.78 -9.39 -23.20
N LYS A 28 23.54 -8.61 -24.25
CA LYS A 28 24.36 -8.66 -25.50
C LYS A 28 25.82 -8.26 -25.29
N LYS A 29 26.08 -7.34 -24.34
CA LYS A 29 27.45 -6.94 -23.99
C LYS A 29 28.20 -7.99 -23.16
N GLY A 30 27.49 -8.95 -22.62
CA GLY A 30 27.98 -9.93 -21.67
C GLY A 30 27.89 -9.44 -20.22
N VAL A 31 27.38 -10.30 -19.36
CA VAL A 31 27.21 -10.04 -17.92
C VAL A 31 28.01 -11.09 -17.16
N LEU A 32 29.09 -10.67 -16.50
CA LEU A 32 29.98 -11.55 -15.72
C LEU A 32 29.23 -12.19 -14.54
N ALA A 33 28.41 -11.41 -13.83
CA ALA A 33 27.64 -11.87 -12.69
C ALA A 33 26.33 -11.07 -12.59
N MET A 34 25.25 -11.72 -12.19
CA MET A 34 23.95 -11.11 -11.95
C MET A 34 23.47 -11.44 -10.54
N LEU A 35 23.14 -10.40 -9.77
CA LEU A 35 22.44 -10.50 -8.50
C LEU A 35 20.98 -10.05 -8.78
N ALA A 36 20.07 -11.00 -8.76
CA ALA A 36 18.67 -10.75 -9.10
C ALA A 36 17.77 -11.05 -7.90
N ASP A 37 16.72 -10.24 -7.75
CA ASP A 37 15.61 -10.60 -6.87
C ASP A 37 15.04 -11.97 -7.28
N SER A 38 14.87 -12.82 -6.30
CA SER A 38 14.32 -14.17 -6.46
C SER A 38 13.19 -14.47 -5.49
N THR A 39 12.58 -13.44 -4.94
CA THR A 39 11.43 -13.56 -4.03
C THR A 39 10.31 -14.32 -4.71
N ASN A 40 9.83 -15.37 -4.04
CA ASN A 40 8.82 -16.30 -4.58
C ASN A 40 9.21 -17.06 -5.88
N ALA A 41 10.47 -17.08 -6.30
CA ALA A 41 10.91 -17.74 -7.53
C ALA A 41 10.55 -19.24 -7.62
N THR A 42 10.37 -19.90 -6.47
CA THR A 42 9.97 -21.32 -6.38
C THR A 42 8.45 -21.54 -6.37
N ARG A 43 7.66 -20.47 -6.29
CA ARG A 43 6.20 -20.56 -6.27
C ARG A 43 5.65 -20.61 -7.69
N PRO A 44 4.83 -21.61 -8.05
CA PRO A 44 4.16 -21.64 -9.35
C PRO A 44 3.20 -20.45 -9.53
N GLY A 45 3.09 -19.96 -10.77
CA GLY A 45 2.16 -18.89 -11.11
C GLY A 45 2.84 -17.56 -11.38
N PHE A 46 2.08 -16.49 -11.31
CA PHE A 46 2.53 -15.12 -11.56
C PHE A 46 1.77 -14.13 -10.68
N THR A 47 2.36 -12.97 -10.45
CA THR A 47 1.72 -11.87 -9.72
C THR A 47 0.93 -11.00 -10.69
N MET A 48 -0.32 -10.72 -10.38
CA MET A 48 -1.16 -9.80 -11.16
C MET A 48 -0.61 -8.38 -11.16
N SER A 49 -0.99 -7.59 -12.18
CA SER A 49 -0.66 -6.16 -12.23
C SER A 49 -1.21 -5.43 -11.00
N GLU A 50 -0.45 -4.44 -10.52
CA GLU A 50 -0.90 -3.56 -9.42
C GLU A 50 -2.23 -2.84 -9.77
N ARG A 51 -2.50 -2.58 -11.03
CA ARG A 51 -3.76 -1.99 -11.47
C ARG A 51 -4.99 -2.85 -11.13
N SER A 52 -4.84 -4.17 -11.06
CA SER A 52 -5.94 -5.07 -10.66
C SER A 52 -6.31 -4.89 -9.18
N VAL A 53 -5.35 -4.57 -8.33
CA VAL A 53 -5.58 -4.32 -6.90
C VAL A 53 -6.45 -3.08 -6.69
N GLY A 54 -6.24 -2.03 -7.49
CA GLY A 54 -7.08 -0.82 -7.43
C GLY A 54 -8.56 -1.09 -7.71
N LYS A 55 -8.86 -2.01 -8.64
CA LYS A 55 -10.24 -2.44 -8.90
C LYS A 55 -10.85 -3.18 -7.70
N THR A 56 -10.04 -4.00 -7.02
CA THR A 56 -10.48 -4.69 -5.81
C THR A 56 -10.77 -3.71 -4.68
N PHE A 57 -9.94 -2.68 -4.49
CA PHE A 57 -10.24 -1.61 -3.52
C PHE A 57 -11.57 -0.92 -3.85
N ASP A 58 -11.80 -0.57 -5.12
CA ASP A 58 -13.04 0.07 -5.54
C ASP A 58 -14.28 -0.78 -5.19
N THR A 59 -14.21 -2.09 -5.43
CA THR A 59 -15.27 -3.04 -5.04
C THR A 59 -15.47 -3.07 -3.52
N ILE A 60 -14.39 -3.22 -2.75
CA ILE A 60 -14.46 -3.26 -1.27
C ILE A 60 -15.11 -1.98 -0.72
N PHE A 61 -14.69 -0.81 -1.22
CA PHE A 61 -15.22 0.46 -0.73
C PHE A 61 -16.69 0.66 -1.11
N ALA A 62 -17.11 0.17 -2.28
CA ALA A 62 -18.50 0.22 -2.72
C ALA A 62 -19.42 -0.69 -1.86
N GLU A 63 -18.94 -1.88 -1.51
CA GLU A 63 -19.70 -2.86 -0.73
C GLU A 63 -19.77 -2.52 0.77
N HIS A 64 -18.80 -1.77 1.29
CA HIS A 64 -18.66 -1.49 2.72
C HIS A 64 -18.83 0.01 3.05
N THR A 65 -19.88 0.63 2.52
CA THR A 65 -20.13 2.07 2.69
C THR A 65 -20.38 2.48 4.14
N ASN A 66 -20.88 1.59 4.98
CA ASN A 66 -21.25 1.85 6.37
C ASN A 66 -20.24 1.32 7.39
N HIS A 67 -19.01 1.03 6.95
CA HIS A 67 -17.99 0.42 7.78
C HIS A 67 -16.67 1.21 7.70
N ARG A 68 -15.93 1.27 8.81
CA ARG A 68 -14.54 1.70 8.77
C ARG A 68 -13.70 0.67 8.02
N ILE A 69 -12.81 1.13 7.14
CA ILE A 69 -11.90 0.27 6.40
C ILE A 69 -10.49 0.46 6.93
N ILE A 70 -9.82 -0.65 7.22
CA ILE A 70 -8.42 -0.68 7.67
C ILE A 70 -7.64 -1.47 6.63
N VAL A 71 -6.74 -0.80 5.91
CA VAL A 71 -5.88 -1.43 4.89
C VAL A 71 -4.48 -1.60 5.44
N ALA A 72 -4.03 -2.82 5.58
CA ALA A 72 -2.66 -3.14 5.92
C ALA A 72 -1.86 -3.48 4.66
N THR A 73 -0.74 -2.80 4.48
CA THR A 73 0.16 -3.01 3.34
C THR A 73 1.61 -2.74 3.74
N PHE A 74 2.54 -3.05 2.86
CA PHE A 74 3.94 -2.67 3.03
C PHE A 74 4.11 -1.15 2.85
N ALA A 75 4.85 -0.53 3.76
CA ALA A 75 5.15 0.90 3.66
C ALA A 75 5.89 1.26 2.36
N SER A 76 6.72 0.36 1.86
CA SER A 76 7.48 0.54 0.61
C SER A 76 6.63 0.42 -0.66
N ASN A 77 5.39 -0.07 -0.58
CA ASN A 77 4.51 -0.15 -1.73
C ASN A 77 3.71 1.16 -1.91
N VAL A 78 4.42 2.18 -2.37
CA VAL A 78 3.92 3.55 -2.58
C VAL A 78 2.72 3.57 -3.52
N ASP A 79 2.75 2.78 -4.60
CA ASP A 79 1.65 2.69 -5.56
C ASP A 79 0.36 2.18 -4.93
N ARG A 80 0.48 1.20 -4.03
CA ARG A 80 -0.67 0.64 -3.32
C ARG A 80 -1.28 1.65 -2.36
N VAL A 81 -0.42 2.38 -1.63
CA VAL A 81 -0.86 3.48 -0.77
C VAL A 81 -1.60 4.53 -1.59
N GLN A 82 -1.05 4.94 -2.75
CA GLN A 82 -1.71 5.89 -3.65
C GLN A 82 -3.07 5.39 -4.13
N GLN A 83 -3.20 4.10 -4.46
CA GLN A 83 -4.47 3.53 -4.87
C GLN A 83 -5.52 3.59 -3.74
N VAL A 84 -5.13 3.30 -2.50
CA VAL A 84 -6.02 3.43 -1.33
C VAL A 84 -6.45 4.88 -1.12
N VAL A 85 -5.51 5.83 -1.19
CA VAL A 85 -5.79 7.27 -1.07
C VAL A 85 -6.77 7.73 -2.14
N ASN A 86 -6.53 7.36 -3.41
CA ASN A 86 -7.40 7.72 -4.53
C ASN A 86 -8.82 7.15 -4.35
N THR A 87 -8.91 5.90 -3.90
CA THR A 87 -10.20 5.25 -3.65
C THR A 87 -10.92 5.90 -2.47
N ALA A 88 -10.22 6.18 -1.37
CA ALA A 88 -10.78 6.89 -0.22
C ALA A 88 -11.33 8.28 -0.63
N TYR A 89 -10.56 9.04 -1.39
CA TYR A 89 -10.99 10.34 -1.92
C TYR A 89 -12.24 10.22 -2.79
N LYS A 90 -12.27 9.25 -3.72
CA LYS A 90 -13.44 8.97 -4.58
C LYS A 90 -14.71 8.71 -3.78
N TYR A 91 -14.62 8.03 -2.65
CA TYR A 91 -15.74 7.73 -1.76
C TYR A 91 -15.94 8.75 -0.63
N GLY A 92 -15.26 9.90 -0.68
CA GLY A 92 -15.40 11.00 0.29
C GLY A 92 -14.91 10.67 1.69
N ARG A 93 -14.00 9.68 1.83
CA ARG A 93 -13.50 9.23 3.12
C ARG A 93 -12.20 9.94 3.51
N LYS A 94 -12.01 10.14 4.81
CA LYS A 94 -10.76 10.64 5.39
C LYS A 94 -9.77 9.49 5.55
N VAL A 95 -8.51 9.77 5.28
CA VAL A 95 -7.41 8.81 5.41
C VAL A 95 -6.58 9.12 6.65
N VAL A 96 -6.32 8.11 7.45
CA VAL A 96 -5.36 8.14 8.55
C VAL A 96 -4.23 7.18 8.22
N VAL A 97 -3.01 7.61 8.41
CA VAL A 97 -1.82 6.77 8.24
C VAL A 97 -1.26 6.41 9.61
N GLU A 98 -1.05 5.12 9.84
CA GLU A 98 -0.55 4.64 11.13
C GLU A 98 0.57 3.60 10.95
N GLY A 99 1.55 3.71 11.83
CA GLY A 99 2.79 2.95 11.78
C GLY A 99 3.98 3.83 11.39
N ARG A 100 5.02 3.80 12.22
CA ARG A 100 6.18 4.70 12.11
C ARG A 100 6.82 4.69 10.71
N SER A 101 7.08 3.51 10.17
CA SER A 101 7.65 3.36 8.83
C SER A 101 6.70 3.85 7.74
N MET A 102 5.39 3.62 7.88
CA MET A 102 4.38 4.05 6.92
C MET A 102 4.33 5.58 6.84
N VAL A 103 4.26 6.26 7.98
CA VAL A 103 4.26 7.74 8.04
C VAL A 103 5.52 8.29 7.37
N THR A 104 6.71 7.81 7.77
CA THR A 104 7.98 8.29 7.21
C THR A 104 8.07 8.11 5.69
N ILE A 105 7.66 6.94 5.18
CA ILE A 105 7.72 6.68 3.73
C ILE A 105 6.73 7.56 2.98
N ILE A 106 5.53 7.76 3.50
CA ILE A 106 4.51 8.61 2.85
C ILE A 106 4.96 10.07 2.81
N ASP A 107 5.55 10.57 3.89
CA ASP A 107 6.09 11.94 3.94
C ASP A 107 7.16 12.13 2.86
N ILE A 108 8.16 11.23 2.81
CA ILE A 108 9.23 11.28 1.82
C ILE A 108 8.67 11.13 0.39
N ALA A 109 7.77 10.18 0.17
CA ALA A 109 7.18 9.95 -1.14
C ALA A 109 6.33 11.15 -1.61
N SER A 110 5.69 11.86 -0.70
CA SER A 110 4.95 13.09 -1.00
C SER A 110 5.89 14.24 -1.36
N GLU A 111 6.99 14.43 -0.61
CA GLU A 111 8.00 15.44 -0.93
C GLU A 111 8.64 15.21 -2.30
N LEU A 112 8.87 13.93 -2.66
CA LEU A 112 9.44 13.55 -3.95
C LEU A 112 8.42 13.50 -5.09
N GLY A 113 7.13 13.74 -4.82
CA GLY A 113 6.07 13.74 -5.81
C GLY A 113 5.61 12.34 -6.26
N TYR A 114 5.97 11.28 -5.54
CA TYR A 114 5.50 9.91 -5.81
C TYR A 114 4.12 9.61 -5.24
N ILE A 115 3.69 10.35 -4.24
CA ILE A 115 2.33 10.30 -3.68
C ILE A 115 1.70 11.68 -3.80
N ASN A 116 0.47 11.70 -4.31
CA ASN A 116 -0.36 12.89 -4.33
C ASN A 116 -1.60 12.66 -3.45
N ILE A 117 -1.68 13.37 -2.36
CA ILE A 117 -2.82 13.30 -1.42
C ILE A 117 -3.67 14.55 -1.63
N PRO A 118 -4.92 14.41 -2.13
CA PRO A 118 -5.80 15.56 -2.28
C PRO A 118 -6.02 16.30 -0.95
N GLU A 119 -6.06 17.63 -1.03
CA GLU A 119 -6.24 18.47 0.15
C GLU A 119 -7.45 18.04 0.98
N GLY A 120 -7.29 18.04 2.30
CA GLY A 120 -8.34 17.66 3.24
C GLY A 120 -8.68 16.15 3.28
N THR A 121 -7.94 15.30 2.54
CA THR A 121 -8.13 13.84 2.59
C THR A 121 -7.40 13.21 3.77
N LEU A 122 -6.15 13.59 3.99
CA LEU A 122 -5.34 13.10 5.11
C LEU A 122 -5.69 13.85 6.38
N ILE A 123 -5.89 13.11 7.46
CA ILE A 123 -6.10 13.66 8.81
C ILE A 123 -5.16 12.99 9.81
N ASP A 124 -4.84 13.72 10.88
CA ASP A 124 -4.10 13.15 11.99
C ASP A 124 -4.94 12.10 12.73
N ILE A 125 -4.27 11.07 13.26
CA ILE A 125 -4.92 10.00 14.01
C ILE A 125 -5.69 10.53 15.24
N ASP A 126 -5.27 11.63 15.84
CA ASP A 126 -5.96 12.24 16.98
C ASP A 126 -7.29 12.90 16.57
N GLN A 127 -7.46 13.19 15.29
CA GLN A 127 -8.69 13.71 14.73
C GLN A 127 -9.70 12.61 14.37
N LEU A 128 -9.28 11.33 14.36
CA LEU A 128 -10.13 10.19 13.98
C LEU A 128 -11.45 10.17 14.76
N LYS A 129 -11.42 10.53 16.04
CA LYS A 129 -12.61 10.60 16.92
C LYS A 129 -13.67 11.63 16.49
N ASN A 130 -13.30 12.56 15.61
CA ASN A 130 -14.21 13.62 15.13
C ASN A 130 -14.99 13.19 13.88
N TYR A 131 -14.73 12.01 13.35
CA TYR A 131 -15.34 11.48 12.15
C TYR A 131 -16.07 10.17 12.45
N PRO A 132 -17.25 9.95 11.84
CA PRO A 132 -17.92 8.67 11.96
C PRO A 132 -17.07 7.56 11.30
N PRO A 133 -17.08 6.34 11.88
CA PRO A 133 -16.21 5.25 11.40
C PRO A 133 -16.28 5.00 9.90
N GLU A 134 -17.47 5.00 9.33
CA GLU A 134 -17.74 4.77 7.92
C GLU A 134 -17.14 5.82 6.98
N SER A 135 -16.82 7.01 7.50
CA SER A 135 -16.16 8.07 6.73
C SER A 135 -14.63 8.01 6.80
N THR A 136 -14.06 6.96 7.38
CA THR A 136 -12.63 6.88 7.62
C THR A 136 -12.01 5.61 7.03
N VAL A 137 -10.74 5.75 6.63
CA VAL A 137 -9.86 4.66 6.16
C VAL A 137 -8.55 4.78 6.91
N LEU A 138 -8.09 3.68 7.48
CA LEU A 138 -6.76 3.60 8.07
C LEU A 138 -5.82 2.85 7.12
N ILE A 139 -4.68 3.43 6.83
CA ILE A 139 -3.58 2.76 6.12
C ILE A 139 -2.50 2.44 7.15
N THR A 140 -2.11 1.17 7.24
CA THR A 140 -1.21 0.71 8.30
C THR A 140 -0.26 -0.38 7.83
N THR A 141 0.76 -0.68 8.65
CA THR A 141 1.65 -1.83 8.47
C THR A 141 1.10 -3.06 9.15
N GLY A 142 1.58 -4.25 8.75
CA GLY A 142 1.24 -5.52 9.42
C GLY A 142 0.46 -6.49 8.56
N SER A 143 0.54 -6.37 7.22
CA SER A 143 -0.16 -7.26 6.28
C SER A 143 0.30 -8.74 6.37
N GLN A 144 1.49 -8.99 6.93
CA GLN A 144 2.02 -10.35 7.11
C GLN A 144 1.95 -10.85 8.57
N GLY A 145 1.25 -10.14 9.44
CA GLY A 145 1.09 -10.54 10.84
C GLY A 145 2.31 -10.28 11.72
N GLU A 146 3.18 -9.36 11.35
CA GLU A 146 4.36 -8.98 12.14
C GLU A 146 3.92 -8.46 13.51
N SER A 147 4.43 -9.08 14.58
CA SER A 147 3.96 -8.86 15.94
C SER A 147 4.07 -7.41 16.43
N MET A 148 5.06 -6.67 15.93
CA MET A 148 5.30 -5.27 16.31
C MET A 148 4.61 -4.26 15.37
N ALA A 149 3.97 -4.72 14.31
CA ALA A 149 3.27 -3.87 13.36
C ALA A 149 2.04 -3.19 13.98
N ALA A 150 1.62 -2.09 13.40
CA ALA A 150 0.50 -1.32 13.93
C ALA A 150 -0.81 -2.12 13.92
N LEU A 151 -1.10 -2.86 12.83
CA LEU A 151 -2.29 -3.72 12.75
C LEU A 151 -2.32 -4.77 13.86
N SER A 152 -1.21 -5.48 14.09
CA SER A 152 -1.13 -6.51 15.14
C SER A 152 -1.38 -5.94 16.53
N ARG A 153 -0.86 -4.73 16.79
CA ARG A 153 -1.12 -4.02 18.05
C ARG A 153 -2.56 -3.55 18.19
N MET A 154 -3.20 -3.12 17.08
CA MET A 154 -4.63 -2.78 17.06
C MET A 154 -5.49 -4.00 17.34
N ALA A 155 -5.18 -5.14 16.72
CA ALA A 155 -5.88 -6.39 16.92
C ALA A 155 -5.77 -6.93 18.36
N ALA A 156 -4.59 -6.77 18.97
CA ALA A 156 -4.35 -7.12 20.37
C ALA A 156 -4.88 -6.09 21.39
N SER A 157 -5.51 -5.00 20.93
CA SER A 157 -5.98 -3.89 21.76
C SER A 157 -4.88 -3.21 22.61
N ILE A 158 -3.62 -3.31 22.18
CA ILE A 158 -2.47 -2.66 22.84
C ILE A 158 -1.98 -1.42 22.07
N HIS A 159 -2.62 -1.08 20.95
CA HIS A 159 -2.34 0.16 20.24
C HIS A 159 -2.95 1.35 21.01
N LYS A 160 -2.14 2.41 21.22
CA LYS A 160 -2.50 3.51 22.12
C LYS A 160 -3.70 4.36 21.68
N LYS A 161 -3.96 4.44 20.36
CA LYS A 161 -4.93 5.38 19.78
C LYS A 161 -6.11 4.70 19.07
N VAL A 162 -5.91 3.50 18.56
CA VAL A 162 -6.93 2.79 17.75
C VAL A 162 -6.98 1.32 18.12
N SER A 163 -8.19 0.77 18.18
CA SER A 163 -8.45 -0.67 18.27
C SER A 163 -9.34 -1.11 17.12
N ILE A 164 -9.24 -2.36 16.73
CA ILE A 164 -10.19 -3.00 15.82
C ILE A 164 -11.45 -3.28 16.62
N VAL A 165 -12.59 -2.89 16.07
CA VAL A 165 -13.90 -3.08 16.70
C VAL A 165 -14.84 -3.88 15.78
N PRO A 166 -15.87 -4.53 16.34
CA PRO A 166 -16.89 -5.20 15.52
C PRO A 166 -17.46 -4.24 14.47
N GLY A 167 -17.52 -4.69 13.22
CA GLY A 167 -17.95 -3.89 12.08
C GLY A 167 -16.81 -3.27 11.27
N ASP A 168 -15.57 -3.30 11.75
CA ASP A 168 -14.44 -2.88 10.92
C ASP A 168 -14.17 -3.90 9.79
N VAL A 169 -13.84 -3.38 8.61
CA VAL A 169 -13.37 -4.17 7.47
C VAL A 169 -11.85 -4.09 7.42
N VAL A 170 -11.18 -5.23 7.58
CA VAL A 170 -9.72 -5.31 7.53
C VAL A 170 -9.30 -5.94 6.22
N VAL A 171 -8.48 -5.21 5.45
CA VAL A 171 -7.94 -5.64 4.16
C VAL A 171 -6.44 -5.85 4.31
N LEU A 172 -5.98 -7.08 4.06
CA LEU A 172 -4.56 -7.41 3.98
C LEU A 172 -4.11 -7.39 2.52
N SER A 173 -3.17 -6.51 2.19
CA SER A 173 -2.81 -6.24 0.82
C SER A 173 -1.29 -6.16 0.59
#